data_0e763e638da021b0ece9dd5672ba14ef
#
_entry.id   0e763e638da021b0ece9dd5672ba14ef
#
_cell.length_a   1.000
_cell.length_b   1.000
_cell.length_c   1.000
_cell.angle_alpha   90.00
_cell.angle_beta   90.00
_cell.angle_gamma   90.00
#
_symmetry.space_group_name_H-M   'P 1'
#
loop_
_entity.id
_entity.type
_entity.pdbx_description
1 polymer ?
#
loop_
_entity_poly.entity_id
_entity_poly.type
_entity_poly.pdbx_seq_one_letter_code
_entity_poly.pdbx_strand_id
1 'polypeptide(L)'
;MKKRLLSLLLILCLCAALLPVAVFAEGNVIELTDNYINEKLIKESEVADGKTIYHYRNALPAGSYRLTEDITLYNEIRIEGSVTIDLNGKTIKRHSGENEHSHGAFSVQSGGHLTLTDSSNENGTISDFDGSVHVLAGGTFTMNGGRLQGGAARGSGCRAQGGGVLVDEGGLFVMNGGSIENCYANGDGGGVYVNGTFRMTGGVISGCFSEGLYGSGYGGGIYVASNGTFEMTGGSIENCKAIGAFHEGKGGGVYVGGTFSMTGGEIKNCTAYGSGAGIYVADGATATLITANITGNTKTGGGEDNITAPGGYKEYEPPVDPIDPDYPLISILPALAKDFPFTDVTSTDWFYSDVKYAYETGLMTGTAADAFSPEAPVTRGMVMTILARREGIRTDRYTPWYAAGCEWAKANGISDGSNPEAPVTREQLAAMLYRYAALKGRDLTAGENLNFTDASDVSAYALPALQWATGEKILTGSNGALNPQATATRAHLAAILHRYFG
;
A
#
# COMPACT_ATOMS: atom_id res chain seq x y z
N MET A 1 -9.72 -18.59 -39.38
CA MET A 1 -9.77 -17.31 -38.65
C MET A 1 -10.80 -17.29 -37.49
N LYS A 2 -11.92 -18.00 -37.54
CA LYS A 2 -12.95 -17.98 -36.46
C LYS A 2 -12.55 -18.70 -35.15
N LYS A 3 -11.61 -19.64 -35.14
CA LYS A 3 -11.16 -20.34 -33.90
C LYS A 3 -10.12 -19.59 -33.08
N ARG A 4 -9.42 -18.60 -33.67
CA ARG A 4 -8.47 -17.75 -32.92
C ARG A 4 -9.12 -16.55 -32.25
N LEU A 5 -10.30 -16.12 -32.72
CA LEU A 5 -11.05 -15.03 -32.10
C LEU A 5 -11.78 -15.49 -30.79
N LEU A 6 -12.18 -16.77 -30.74
CA LEU A 6 -12.87 -17.32 -29.57
C LEU A 6 -11.92 -17.55 -28.38
N SER A 7 -10.65 -17.89 -28.65
CA SER A 7 -9.65 -18.06 -27.60
C SER A 7 -9.16 -16.72 -27.01
N LEU A 8 -9.13 -15.64 -27.82
CA LEU A 8 -8.81 -14.29 -27.30
C LEU A 8 -9.95 -13.71 -26.46
N LEU A 9 -11.21 -13.98 -26.80
CA LEU A 9 -12.35 -13.55 -26.00
C LEU A 9 -12.44 -14.29 -24.65
N LEU A 10 -12.06 -15.57 -24.62
CA LEU A 10 -12.01 -16.34 -23.37
C LEU A 10 -10.88 -15.89 -22.43
N ILE A 11 -9.75 -15.47 -22.97
CA ILE A 11 -8.62 -14.94 -22.19
C ILE A 11 -8.94 -13.55 -21.66
N LEU A 12 -9.65 -12.70 -22.41
CA LEU A 12 -10.11 -11.38 -21.90
C LEU A 12 -11.18 -11.52 -20.81
N CYS A 13 -12.04 -12.53 -20.84
CA CYS A 13 -13.02 -12.77 -19.78
C CYS A 13 -12.40 -13.38 -18.51
N LEU A 14 -11.26 -14.08 -18.60
CA LEU A 14 -10.57 -14.60 -17.41
C LEU A 14 -9.70 -13.56 -16.70
N CYS A 15 -9.24 -12.52 -17.40
CA CYS A 15 -8.47 -11.44 -16.78
C CYS A 15 -9.33 -10.40 -16.04
N ALA A 16 -10.64 -10.38 -16.25
CA ALA A 16 -11.57 -9.51 -15.54
C ALA A 16 -12.06 -10.09 -14.18
N ALA A 17 -11.64 -11.30 -13.82
CA ALA A 17 -12.14 -12.02 -12.63
C ALA A 17 -11.13 -12.11 -11.47
N LEU A 18 -10.03 -11.34 -11.49
CA LEU A 18 -9.03 -11.33 -10.42
C LEU A 18 -8.80 -9.90 -9.86
N LEU A 19 -9.90 -9.22 -9.56
CA LEU A 19 -9.85 -8.20 -8.50
C LEU A 19 -9.99 -8.97 -7.17
N PRO A 20 -9.25 -8.63 -6.12
CA PRO A 20 -9.45 -9.25 -4.83
C PRO A 20 -10.86 -8.88 -4.37
N VAL A 21 -11.79 -9.80 -4.52
CA VAL A 21 -13.03 -9.77 -3.75
C VAL A 21 -12.56 -9.82 -2.31
N ALA A 22 -12.76 -8.75 -1.55
CA ALA A 22 -12.59 -8.78 -0.10
C ALA A 22 -13.47 -9.91 0.41
N VAL A 23 -12.86 -11.06 0.72
CA VAL A 23 -13.55 -12.18 1.35
C VAL A 23 -13.86 -11.69 2.75
N PHE A 24 -15.10 -11.24 2.95
CA PHE A 24 -15.62 -11.11 4.30
C PHE A 24 -15.55 -12.51 4.90
N ALA A 25 -14.66 -12.72 5.89
CA ALA A 25 -14.79 -13.86 6.75
C ALA A 25 -16.27 -13.93 7.18
N GLU A 26 -16.91 -15.11 7.16
CA GLU A 26 -18.29 -15.33 7.56
C GLU A 26 -18.50 -15.00 9.05
N GLY A 27 -18.29 -13.74 9.42
CA GLY A 27 -18.79 -13.10 10.63
C GLY A 27 -20.03 -12.30 10.24
N ASN A 28 -20.97 -12.16 11.12
CA ASN A 28 -22.22 -11.43 10.90
C ASN A 28 -21.93 -10.04 10.32
N VAL A 29 -22.12 -9.89 8.99
CA VAL A 29 -22.09 -8.58 8.34
C VAL A 29 -23.40 -7.89 8.70
N ILE A 30 -23.30 -6.69 9.27
CA ILE A 30 -24.43 -5.90 9.70
C ILE A 30 -24.88 -5.04 8.51
N GLU A 31 -26.15 -5.08 8.18
CA GLU A 31 -26.72 -4.17 7.19
C GLU A 31 -26.72 -2.75 7.76
N LEU A 32 -26.03 -1.84 7.08
CA LEU A 32 -25.97 -0.43 7.44
C LEU A 32 -27.06 0.34 6.66
N THR A 33 -28.02 0.86 7.39
CA THR A 33 -29.14 1.64 6.86
C THR A 33 -29.26 2.96 7.59
N ASP A 34 -29.98 3.93 7.03
CA ASP A 34 -30.35 5.18 7.73
C ASP A 34 -31.00 4.89 9.09
N ASN A 35 -31.86 3.89 9.15
CA ASN A 35 -32.54 3.50 10.38
C ASN A 35 -31.53 2.93 11.41
N TYR A 36 -30.58 2.08 11.00
CA TYR A 36 -29.55 1.56 11.88
C TYR A 36 -28.73 2.70 12.50
N ILE A 37 -28.30 3.68 11.69
CA ILE A 37 -27.54 4.83 12.16
C ILE A 37 -28.38 5.65 13.15
N ASN A 38 -29.62 5.96 12.82
CA ASN A 38 -30.49 6.77 13.64
C ASN A 38 -30.91 6.08 14.95
N GLU A 39 -31.08 4.76 14.97
CA GLU A 39 -31.49 4.01 16.18
C GLU A 39 -30.33 3.65 17.09
N LYS A 40 -29.17 3.30 16.53
CA LYS A 40 -28.04 2.77 17.28
C LYS A 40 -27.00 3.82 17.66
N LEU A 41 -26.85 4.87 16.85
CA LEU A 41 -25.89 5.94 17.12
C LEU A 41 -26.49 7.10 17.91
N ILE A 42 -27.82 7.16 18.04
CA ILE A 42 -28.55 8.23 18.73
C ILE A 42 -29.31 7.62 19.89
N LYS A 43 -28.81 7.71 21.10
CA LYS A 43 -29.50 7.88 22.39
C LYS A 43 -28.79 7.21 23.56
N GLU A 44 -28.06 7.96 24.32
CA GLU A 44 -28.16 7.91 25.78
C GLU A 44 -28.89 9.19 26.19
N SER A 45 -30.06 9.10 26.75
CA SER A 45 -30.75 10.26 27.31
C SER A 45 -30.57 10.25 28.83
N GLU A 46 -30.03 11.32 29.38
CA GLU A 46 -29.96 11.58 30.79
C GLU A 46 -31.04 12.60 31.15
N VAL A 47 -31.76 12.36 32.23
CA VAL A 47 -32.69 13.35 32.79
C VAL A 47 -32.00 14.07 33.94
N ALA A 48 -31.52 15.28 33.68
CA ALA A 48 -30.96 16.16 34.71
C ALA A 48 -31.87 17.39 34.82
N ASP A 49 -32.22 17.75 36.07
CA ASP A 49 -33.08 18.91 36.38
C ASP A 49 -34.42 18.98 35.64
N GLY A 50 -35.06 17.83 35.40
CA GLY A 50 -36.34 17.76 34.72
C GLY A 50 -36.29 18.03 33.23
N LYS A 51 -35.12 18.14 32.64
CA LYS A 51 -34.87 18.22 31.19
C LYS A 51 -34.20 16.94 30.69
N THR A 52 -34.71 16.39 29.62
CA THR A 52 -34.03 15.30 28.90
C THR A 52 -32.87 15.85 28.13
N ILE A 53 -31.63 15.47 28.52
CA ILE A 53 -30.42 15.79 27.79
C ILE A 53 -30.07 14.56 26.96
N TYR A 54 -30.00 14.72 25.65
CA TYR A 54 -29.61 13.66 24.73
C TYR A 54 -28.11 13.72 24.53
N HIS A 55 -27.39 12.66 24.92
CA HIS A 55 -26.00 12.45 24.61
C HIS A 55 -25.91 11.61 23.33
N TYR A 56 -25.43 12.21 22.27
CA TYR A 56 -25.22 11.51 21.00
C TYR A 56 -23.90 10.77 21.04
N ARG A 57 -23.94 9.45 21.10
CA ARG A 57 -22.77 8.61 20.94
C ARG A 57 -22.65 8.22 19.46
N ASN A 58 -22.07 9.12 18.67
CA ASN A 58 -21.93 8.93 17.22
C ASN A 58 -20.78 7.96 16.89
N ALA A 59 -20.66 6.82 17.58
CA ALA A 59 -19.62 5.86 17.36
C ALA A 59 -20.18 4.53 16.84
N LEU A 60 -19.67 4.03 15.71
CA LEU A 60 -19.98 2.70 15.24
C LEU A 60 -19.27 1.66 16.14
N PRO A 61 -19.99 0.63 16.63
CA PRO A 61 -19.36 -0.53 17.27
C PRO A 61 -18.37 -1.22 16.32
N ALA A 62 -17.37 -1.90 16.89
CA ALA A 62 -16.47 -2.72 16.09
C ALA A 62 -17.26 -3.80 15.33
N GLY A 63 -16.97 -3.98 14.04
CA GLY A 63 -17.70 -4.92 13.19
C GLY A 63 -17.55 -4.65 11.70
N SER A 64 -18.18 -5.50 10.92
CA SER A 64 -18.25 -5.37 9.46
C SER A 64 -19.66 -4.96 9.05
N TYR A 65 -19.75 -3.92 8.26
CA TYR A 65 -20.97 -3.28 7.81
C TYR A 65 -21.05 -3.25 6.31
N ARG A 66 -22.25 -3.46 5.76
CA ARG A 66 -22.51 -3.34 4.33
C ARG A 66 -23.71 -2.43 4.10
N LEU A 67 -23.57 -1.47 3.23
CA LEU A 67 -24.69 -0.61 2.84
C LEU A 67 -25.65 -1.40 1.96
N THR A 68 -26.96 -1.28 2.28
CA THR A 68 -28.05 -1.83 1.48
C THR A 68 -28.86 -0.73 0.79
N GLU A 69 -28.68 0.52 1.24
CA GLU A 69 -29.31 1.73 0.70
C GLU A 69 -28.35 2.92 0.80
N ASP A 70 -28.68 4.04 0.15
CA ASP A 70 -28.00 5.31 0.34
C ASP A 70 -28.27 5.85 1.74
N ILE A 71 -27.24 6.40 2.38
CA ILE A 71 -27.30 6.89 3.75
C ILE A 71 -27.07 8.39 3.79
N THR A 72 -27.86 9.09 4.61
CA THR A 72 -27.70 10.52 4.88
C THR A 72 -27.22 10.72 6.32
N LEU A 73 -25.98 11.24 6.50
CA LEU A 73 -25.44 11.52 7.82
C LEU A 73 -25.76 12.95 8.27
N TYR A 74 -26.29 13.07 9.48
CA TYR A 74 -26.53 14.33 10.16
C TYR A 74 -25.39 14.76 11.08
N ASN A 75 -24.50 13.83 11.43
CA ASN A 75 -23.34 14.06 12.29
C ASN A 75 -22.17 13.17 11.84
N GLU A 76 -20.98 13.57 12.22
CA GLU A 76 -19.77 12.77 12.06
C GLU A 76 -19.85 11.47 12.86
N ILE A 77 -19.40 10.38 12.26
CA ILE A 77 -19.30 9.07 12.91
C ILE A 77 -17.87 8.86 13.44
N ARG A 78 -17.78 8.57 14.74
CA ARG A 78 -16.52 8.25 15.40
C ARG A 78 -16.19 6.76 15.27
N ILE A 79 -14.96 6.45 14.94
CA ILE A 79 -14.45 5.09 14.84
C ILE A 79 -13.45 4.88 15.99
N GLU A 80 -13.87 4.14 17.02
CA GLU A 80 -13.12 3.89 18.24
C GLU A 80 -12.54 2.46 18.30
N GLY A 81 -12.99 1.57 17.44
CA GLY A 81 -12.56 0.17 17.30
C GLY A 81 -12.33 -0.22 15.85
N SER A 82 -12.24 -1.51 15.56
CA SER A 82 -12.07 -2.00 14.18
C SER A 82 -13.41 -2.07 13.46
N VAL A 83 -13.59 -1.21 12.47
CA VAL A 83 -14.81 -1.08 11.65
C VAL A 83 -14.46 -1.25 10.19
N THR A 84 -15.13 -2.17 9.51
CA THR A 84 -15.08 -2.31 8.06
C THR A 84 -16.40 -1.88 7.47
N ILE A 85 -16.39 -1.00 6.46
CA ILE A 85 -17.57 -0.54 5.73
C ILE A 85 -17.42 -0.93 4.27
N ASP A 86 -18.35 -1.74 3.80
CA ASP A 86 -18.54 -2.06 2.39
C ASP A 86 -19.63 -1.16 1.82
N LEU A 87 -19.26 -0.26 0.93
CA LEU A 87 -20.21 0.67 0.31
C LEU A 87 -21.18 -0.03 -0.61
N ASN A 88 -20.83 -1.18 -1.19
CA ASN A 88 -21.73 -1.98 -2.03
C ASN A 88 -22.48 -1.15 -3.09
N GLY A 89 -21.78 -0.21 -3.73
CA GLY A 89 -22.33 0.69 -4.76
C GLY A 89 -23.22 1.81 -4.23
N LYS A 90 -23.37 1.95 -2.92
CA LYS A 90 -24.25 2.95 -2.31
C LYS A 90 -23.49 4.20 -1.90
N THR A 91 -24.26 5.25 -1.64
CA THR A 91 -23.74 6.57 -1.28
C THR A 91 -23.97 6.88 0.20
N ILE A 92 -22.90 7.34 0.86
CA ILE A 92 -23.01 8.06 2.14
C ILE A 92 -22.85 9.54 1.84
N LYS A 93 -23.86 10.36 2.13
CA LYS A 93 -23.84 11.81 1.91
C LYS A 93 -24.17 12.58 3.18
N ARG A 94 -23.71 13.84 3.23
CA ARG A 94 -24.07 14.75 4.31
C ARG A 94 -25.51 15.25 4.14
N HIS A 95 -26.21 15.39 5.26
CA HIS A 95 -27.48 16.13 5.28
C HIS A 95 -27.20 17.62 5.00
N SER A 96 -28.00 18.23 4.13
CA SER A 96 -27.92 19.65 3.77
C SER A 96 -29.09 20.41 4.37
N GLY A 97 -28.95 20.93 5.60
CA GLY A 97 -29.95 21.78 6.28
C GLY A 97 -29.46 23.22 6.46
N GLU A 98 -30.36 24.19 6.62
CA GLU A 98 -30.02 25.62 6.68
C GLU A 98 -29.28 26.07 7.96
N ASN A 99 -29.14 25.23 9.01
CA ASN A 99 -28.55 25.58 10.31
C ASN A 99 -27.55 24.55 10.81
N GLU A 100 -26.94 23.74 9.96
CA GLU A 100 -26.08 22.65 10.39
C GLU A 100 -24.60 23.02 10.35
N HIS A 101 -23.90 22.61 11.43
CA HIS A 101 -22.47 22.73 11.51
C HIS A 101 -21.81 21.80 10.48
N SER A 102 -20.84 22.33 9.77
CA SER A 102 -20.01 21.53 8.86
C SER A 102 -19.29 20.42 9.63
N HIS A 103 -19.41 19.19 9.15
CA HIS A 103 -18.73 18.04 9.76
C HIS A 103 -18.21 17.06 8.69
N GLY A 104 -17.21 16.26 9.07
CA GLY A 104 -16.73 15.12 8.29
C GLY A 104 -17.71 13.95 8.28
N ALA A 105 -17.43 12.96 7.46
CA ALA A 105 -18.17 11.69 7.51
C ALA A 105 -17.69 10.83 8.67
N PHE A 106 -16.38 10.69 8.82
CA PHE A 106 -15.76 9.83 9.82
C PHE A 106 -14.58 10.50 10.51
N SER A 107 -14.48 10.30 11.84
CA SER A 107 -13.28 10.58 12.61
C SER A 107 -12.73 9.30 13.23
N VAL A 108 -11.52 8.92 12.83
CA VAL A 108 -10.86 7.71 13.31
C VAL A 108 -10.03 8.05 14.54
N GLN A 109 -10.51 7.61 15.69
CA GLN A 109 -9.95 7.93 17.01
C GLN A 109 -8.70 7.10 17.31
N SER A 110 -7.99 7.44 18.38
CA SER A 110 -6.85 6.64 18.83
C SER A 110 -7.26 5.18 19.12
N GLY A 111 -6.54 4.23 18.53
CA GLY A 111 -6.87 2.81 18.56
C GLY A 111 -8.01 2.39 17.61
N GLY A 112 -8.65 3.35 16.95
CA GLY A 112 -9.67 3.09 15.93
C GLY A 112 -9.04 2.65 14.60
N HIS A 113 -9.71 1.72 13.92
CA HIS A 113 -9.34 1.26 12.57
C HIS A 113 -10.56 1.30 11.67
N LEU A 114 -10.57 2.18 10.68
CA LEU A 114 -11.58 2.21 9.63
C LEU A 114 -11.01 1.54 8.38
N THR A 115 -11.73 0.53 7.86
CA THR A 115 -11.47 -0.04 6.54
C THR A 115 -12.64 0.26 5.62
N LEU A 116 -12.38 0.93 4.50
CA LEU A 116 -13.37 1.22 3.47
C LEU A 116 -13.16 0.30 2.27
N THR A 117 -14.22 -0.36 1.85
CA THR A 117 -14.26 -1.23 0.66
C THR A 117 -15.49 -0.93 -0.18
N ASP A 118 -15.50 -1.42 -1.40
CA ASP A 118 -16.68 -1.43 -2.25
C ASP A 118 -16.70 -2.75 -3.02
N SER A 119 -17.58 -3.64 -2.63
CA SER A 119 -17.70 -4.97 -3.26
C SER A 119 -18.51 -4.95 -4.56
N SER A 120 -19.12 -3.81 -4.89
CA SER A 120 -19.88 -3.63 -6.13
C SER A 120 -19.01 -3.21 -7.29
N ASN A 121 -19.55 -3.27 -8.49
CA ASN A 121 -18.97 -2.67 -9.69
C ASN A 121 -19.49 -1.23 -9.93
N GLU A 122 -20.26 -0.65 -8.99
CA GLU A 122 -21.01 0.60 -9.16
C GLU A 122 -20.40 1.82 -8.47
N ASN A 123 -19.14 1.76 -8.00
CA ASN A 123 -18.43 2.86 -7.35
C ASN A 123 -19.18 3.52 -6.18
N GLY A 124 -19.35 2.79 -5.09
CA GLY A 124 -19.88 3.32 -3.85
C GLY A 124 -19.13 4.57 -3.40
N THR A 125 -19.86 5.56 -2.89
CA THR A 125 -19.33 6.92 -2.73
C THR A 125 -19.59 7.48 -1.33
N ILE A 126 -18.63 8.24 -0.79
CA ILE A 126 -18.82 9.16 0.35
C ILE A 126 -18.69 10.57 -0.21
N SER A 127 -19.77 11.40 -0.12
CA SER A 127 -19.80 12.69 -0.81
C SER A 127 -20.26 13.85 0.05
N ASP A 128 -19.81 15.06 -0.36
CA ASP A 128 -20.33 16.36 0.09
C ASP A 128 -20.08 16.71 1.57
N PHE A 129 -19.03 16.14 2.18
CA PHE A 129 -18.63 16.45 3.55
C PHE A 129 -17.60 17.58 3.63
N ASP A 130 -17.50 18.23 4.79
CA ASP A 130 -16.40 19.17 5.10
C ASP A 130 -15.16 18.40 5.60
N GLY A 131 -14.40 17.85 4.63
CA GLY A 131 -13.39 16.83 4.89
C GLY A 131 -14.05 15.45 5.13
N SER A 132 -13.81 14.48 4.24
CA SER A 132 -14.57 13.23 4.33
C SER A 132 -14.13 12.36 5.51
N VAL A 133 -12.80 12.20 5.72
CA VAL A 133 -12.23 11.37 6.80
C VAL A 133 -11.14 12.12 7.56
N HIS A 134 -11.26 12.18 8.87
CA HIS A 134 -10.23 12.72 9.77
C HIS A 134 -9.59 11.58 10.56
N VAL A 135 -8.29 11.37 10.38
CA VAL A 135 -7.49 10.33 11.06
C VAL A 135 -6.68 10.98 12.17
N LEU A 136 -7.11 10.79 13.41
CA LEU A 136 -6.46 11.36 14.60
C LEU A 136 -5.23 10.53 14.99
N ALA A 137 -4.44 11.06 15.91
CA ALA A 137 -3.28 10.39 16.47
C ALA A 137 -3.62 8.98 16.99
N GLY A 138 -2.88 7.98 16.53
CA GLY A 138 -3.11 6.56 16.87
C GLY A 138 -4.29 5.91 16.14
N GLY A 139 -5.02 6.65 15.28
CA GLY A 139 -6.04 6.11 14.38
C GLY A 139 -5.45 5.54 13.10
N THR A 140 -6.13 4.59 12.47
CA THR A 140 -5.74 4.03 11.17
C THR A 140 -6.94 4.03 10.22
N PHE A 141 -6.76 4.61 9.04
CA PHE A 141 -7.71 4.51 7.93
C PHE A 141 -7.09 3.69 6.80
N THR A 142 -7.80 2.67 6.33
CA THR A 142 -7.41 1.85 5.18
C THR A 142 -8.48 1.94 4.11
N MET A 143 -8.10 2.37 2.90
CA MET A 143 -8.99 2.46 1.75
C MET A 143 -8.59 1.41 0.71
N ASN A 144 -9.41 0.38 0.55
CA ASN A 144 -9.21 -0.69 -0.43
C ASN A 144 -10.12 -0.51 -1.67
N GLY A 145 -11.17 0.31 -1.56
CA GLY A 145 -12.13 0.58 -2.64
C GLY A 145 -13.06 1.72 -2.27
N GLY A 146 -14.01 2.00 -3.16
CA GLY A 146 -14.95 3.10 -3.01
C GLY A 146 -14.36 4.46 -3.40
N ARG A 147 -15.17 5.50 -3.23
CA ARG A 147 -14.84 6.86 -3.67
C ARG A 147 -15.09 7.87 -2.56
N LEU A 148 -14.13 8.76 -2.30
CA LEU A 148 -14.35 9.99 -1.55
C LEU A 148 -14.49 11.13 -2.58
N GLN A 149 -15.65 11.76 -2.67
CA GLN A 149 -15.95 12.72 -3.73
C GLN A 149 -16.45 14.06 -3.19
N GLY A 150 -15.94 15.16 -3.74
CA GLY A 150 -16.46 16.50 -3.47
C GLY A 150 -16.29 16.95 -2.02
N GLY A 151 -15.46 16.28 -1.25
CA GLY A 151 -15.13 16.69 0.12
C GLY A 151 -14.53 18.09 0.13
N ALA A 152 -15.01 18.99 1.00
CA ALA A 152 -14.64 20.39 0.96
C ALA A 152 -14.28 20.93 2.34
N ALA A 153 -12.99 21.05 2.64
CA ALA A 153 -12.50 21.66 3.87
C ALA A 153 -12.61 23.19 3.79
N ARG A 154 -13.79 23.73 4.15
CA ARG A 154 -14.14 25.16 4.02
C ARG A 154 -13.95 25.98 5.30
N GLY A 155 -13.65 25.35 6.42
CA GLY A 155 -13.42 26.03 7.69
C GLY A 155 -12.19 26.93 7.71
N SER A 156 -11.84 27.44 8.88
CA SER A 156 -10.60 28.17 9.15
C SER A 156 -9.64 27.34 9.99
N GLY A 157 -8.34 27.59 9.90
CA GLY A 157 -7.31 26.83 10.60
C GLY A 157 -7.26 25.38 10.12
N CYS A 158 -7.14 24.40 11.05
CA CYS A 158 -7.05 22.99 10.71
C CYS A 158 -8.30 22.43 9.98
N ARG A 159 -9.44 23.10 10.08
CA ARG A 159 -10.65 22.73 9.35
C ARG A 159 -10.64 23.15 7.87
N ALA A 160 -9.60 23.87 7.44
CA ALA A 160 -9.41 24.26 6.06
C ALA A 160 -8.50 23.27 5.28
N GLN A 161 -8.09 22.16 5.90
CA GLN A 161 -7.07 21.26 5.39
C GLN A 161 -7.66 19.87 5.08
N GLY A 162 -7.16 19.23 4.02
CA GLY A 162 -7.54 17.86 3.67
C GLY A 162 -9.00 17.71 3.23
N GLY A 163 -9.34 18.17 2.02
CA GLY A 163 -10.72 18.08 1.53
C GLY A 163 -11.29 16.67 1.49
N GLY A 164 -10.48 15.68 1.12
CA GLY A 164 -10.83 14.26 1.20
C GLY A 164 -10.44 13.63 2.54
N VAL A 165 -9.15 13.71 2.90
CA VAL A 165 -8.61 13.08 4.11
C VAL A 165 -7.67 14.03 4.84
N LEU A 166 -7.84 14.16 6.14
CA LEU A 166 -6.92 14.83 7.06
C LEU A 166 -6.25 13.78 7.94
N VAL A 167 -4.92 13.73 7.96
CA VAL A 167 -4.13 12.80 8.78
C VAL A 167 -3.32 13.60 9.80
N ASP A 168 -3.70 13.53 11.05
CA ASP A 168 -2.99 14.17 12.16
C ASP A 168 -1.66 13.46 12.47
N GLU A 169 -0.78 14.15 13.19
CA GLU A 169 0.46 13.57 13.70
C GLU A 169 0.18 12.29 14.50
N GLY A 170 0.90 11.20 14.15
CA GLY A 170 0.69 9.87 14.71
C GLY A 170 -0.51 9.10 14.13
N GLY A 171 -1.28 9.67 13.20
CA GLY A 171 -2.30 9.00 12.42
C GLY A 171 -1.71 8.25 11.22
N LEU A 172 -2.38 7.20 10.75
CA LEU A 172 -1.98 6.41 9.58
C LEU A 172 -3.12 6.31 8.57
N PHE A 173 -2.87 6.74 7.33
CA PHE A 173 -3.72 6.46 6.19
C PHE A 173 -3.02 5.50 5.23
N VAL A 174 -3.72 4.44 4.79
CA VAL A 174 -3.25 3.47 3.80
C VAL A 174 -4.25 3.43 2.66
N MET A 175 -3.79 3.72 1.43
CA MET A 175 -4.62 3.65 0.23
C MET A 175 -4.08 2.55 -0.70
N ASN A 176 -4.81 1.45 -0.75
CA ASN A 176 -4.50 0.32 -1.63
C ASN A 176 -5.33 0.34 -2.92
N GLY A 177 -6.46 1.06 -2.91
CA GLY A 177 -7.37 1.17 -4.04
C GLY A 177 -8.41 2.26 -3.80
N GLY A 178 -9.43 2.34 -4.68
CA GLY A 178 -10.45 3.37 -4.65
C GLY A 178 -9.97 4.72 -5.18
N SER A 179 -10.74 5.77 -4.93
CA SER A 179 -10.40 7.10 -5.42
C SER A 179 -10.78 8.24 -4.48
N ILE A 180 -10.01 9.33 -4.53
CA ILE A 180 -10.28 10.62 -3.89
C ILE A 180 -10.41 11.65 -5.02
N GLU A 181 -11.63 12.13 -5.24
CA GLU A 181 -11.96 12.88 -6.44
C GLU A 181 -12.60 14.23 -6.16
N ASN A 182 -12.14 15.26 -6.88
CA ASN A 182 -12.74 16.58 -6.87
C ASN A 182 -12.89 17.17 -5.46
N CYS A 183 -11.98 16.82 -4.56
CA CYS A 183 -11.95 17.35 -3.21
C CYS A 183 -11.28 18.73 -3.19
N TYR A 184 -11.65 19.53 -2.19
CA TYR A 184 -11.28 20.94 -2.12
C TYR A 184 -10.84 21.34 -0.71
N ALA A 185 -9.82 22.19 -0.62
CA ALA A 185 -9.42 22.80 0.64
C ALA A 185 -9.26 24.33 0.48
N ASN A 186 -9.86 25.09 1.41
CA ASN A 186 -9.58 26.52 1.54
C ASN A 186 -8.14 26.79 2.00
N GLY A 187 -7.48 25.81 2.57
CA GLY A 187 -6.08 25.80 2.97
C GLY A 187 -5.26 24.87 2.08
N ASP A 188 -4.55 23.96 2.72
CA ASP A 188 -3.59 23.06 2.09
C ASP A 188 -4.15 21.63 1.96
N GLY A 189 -3.67 20.87 0.95
CA GLY A 189 -4.06 19.48 0.73
C GLY A 189 -5.49 19.32 0.22
N GLY A 190 -5.76 19.72 -1.03
CA GLY A 190 -7.11 19.62 -1.61
C GLY A 190 -7.70 18.22 -1.51
N GLY A 191 -6.92 17.19 -1.85
CA GLY A 191 -7.29 15.79 -1.63
C GLY A 191 -6.94 15.30 -0.23
N VAL A 192 -5.64 15.35 0.13
CA VAL A 192 -5.12 14.80 1.39
C VAL A 192 -4.16 15.79 2.05
N TYR A 193 -4.36 16.03 3.35
CA TYR A 193 -3.40 16.71 4.21
C TYR A 193 -2.72 15.68 5.13
N VAL A 194 -1.39 15.65 5.15
CA VAL A 194 -0.59 14.64 5.85
C VAL A 194 0.32 15.30 6.88
N ASN A 195 -0.04 15.22 8.15
CA ASN A 195 0.85 15.54 9.28
C ASN A 195 1.33 14.27 10.01
N GLY A 196 0.69 13.13 9.74
CA GLY A 196 1.07 11.78 10.17
C GLY A 196 1.74 10.99 9.04
N THR A 197 1.28 9.77 8.82
CA THR A 197 1.80 8.89 7.75
C THR A 197 0.72 8.56 6.73
N PHE A 198 1.04 8.74 5.46
CA PHE A 198 0.22 8.27 4.34
C PHE A 198 1.02 7.28 3.49
N ARG A 199 0.45 6.11 3.21
CA ARG A 199 0.99 5.08 2.33
C ARG A 199 0.04 4.83 1.19
N MET A 200 0.52 4.99 -0.05
CA MET A 200 -0.27 4.76 -1.27
C MET A 200 0.38 3.64 -2.08
N THR A 201 -0.30 2.50 -2.15
CA THR A 201 0.13 1.36 -2.95
C THR A 201 -0.69 1.20 -4.23
N GLY A 202 -1.84 1.88 -4.30
CA GLY A 202 -2.76 1.88 -5.43
C GLY A 202 -3.83 2.97 -5.28
N GLY A 203 -4.81 2.97 -6.18
CA GLY A 203 -5.89 3.95 -6.20
C GLY A 203 -5.54 5.24 -6.95
N VAL A 204 -6.47 6.19 -6.96
CA VAL A 204 -6.38 7.44 -7.73
C VAL A 204 -6.75 8.64 -6.87
N ILE A 205 -5.94 9.69 -6.89
CA ILE A 205 -6.28 11.02 -6.35
C ILE A 205 -6.38 11.97 -7.55
N SER A 206 -7.59 12.47 -7.84
CA SER A 206 -7.80 13.23 -9.07
C SER A 206 -8.71 14.44 -8.91
N GLY A 207 -8.43 15.49 -9.71
CA GLY A 207 -9.26 16.68 -9.78
C GLY A 207 -9.32 17.47 -8.48
N CYS A 208 -8.48 17.19 -7.49
CA CYS A 208 -8.47 17.86 -6.21
C CYS A 208 -7.75 19.23 -6.30
N PHE A 209 -8.19 20.19 -5.47
CA PHE A 209 -7.55 21.50 -5.51
C PHE A 209 -7.49 22.21 -4.15
N SER A 210 -6.46 23.06 -3.98
CA SER A 210 -6.23 23.91 -2.82
C SER A 210 -6.24 25.39 -3.22
N GLU A 211 -6.94 26.25 -2.46
CA GLU A 211 -7.15 27.65 -2.83
C GLU A 211 -6.32 28.65 -2.02
N GLY A 212 -6.07 28.38 -0.74
CA GLY A 212 -5.23 29.21 0.10
C GLY A 212 -5.94 30.39 0.76
N LEU A 213 -7.26 30.32 0.95
CA LEU A 213 -8.00 31.39 1.66
C LEU A 213 -7.62 31.49 3.14
N TYR A 214 -7.29 30.34 3.77
CA TYR A 214 -6.91 30.22 5.18
C TYR A 214 -5.61 29.45 5.39
N GLY A 215 -4.78 29.32 4.36
CA GLY A 215 -3.50 28.65 4.34
C GLY A 215 -2.69 29.09 3.15
N SER A 216 -1.66 28.31 2.82
CA SER A 216 -0.81 28.64 1.68
C SER A 216 -1.42 28.22 0.34
N GLY A 217 -2.43 27.35 0.35
CA GLY A 217 -3.04 26.76 -0.85
C GLY A 217 -2.07 25.87 -1.61
N TYR A 218 -1.28 25.12 -0.88
CA TYR A 218 -0.29 24.20 -1.43
C TYR A 218 -0.83 22.76 -1.46
N GLY A 219 -0.25 21.92 -2.32
CA GLY A 219 -0.63 20.53 -2.43
C GLY A 219 -2.05 20.34 -2.94
N GLY A 220 -2.30 20.62 -4.24
CA GLY A 220 -3.63 20.44 -4.81
C GLY A 220 -4.18 19.02 -4.62
N GLY A 221 -3.36 18.01 -4.91
CA GLY A 221 -3.64 16.62 -4.55
C GLY A 221 -3.31 16.34 -3.10
N ILE A 222 -2.03 16.48 -2.73
CA ILE A 222 -1.50 16.10 -1.42
C ILE A 222 -0.59 17.20 -0.86
N TYR A 223 -0.80 17.54 0.40
CA TYR A 223 0.13 18.37 1.19
C TYR A 223 0.76 17.49 2.28
N VAL A 224 2.10 17.43 2.30
CA VAL A 224 2.88 16.75 3.34
C VAL A 224 3.46 17.83 4.26
N ALA A 225 2.96 17.89 5.50
CA ALA A 225 3.42 18.83 6.51
C ALA A 225 4.85 18.49 6.99
N SER A 226 5.49 19.39 7.73
CA SER A 226 6.88 19.22 8.18
C SER A 226 7.14 17.93 8.99
N ASN A 227 6.14 17.45 9.75
CA ASN A 227 6.22 16.19 10.49
C ASN A 227 5.62 15.01 9.70
N GLY A 228 5.03 15.27 8.54
CA GLY A 228 4.34 14.28 7.72
C GLY A 228 5.29 13.38 6.93
N THR A 229 4.84 12.16 6.69
CA THR A 229 5.51 11.19 5.82
C THR A 229 4.54 10.68 4.78
N PHE A 230 4.90 10.78 3.50
CA PHE A 230 4.16 10.19 2.39
C PHE A 230 5.02 9.16 1.66
N GLU A 231 4.52 7.95 1.53
CA GLU A 231 5.16 6.84 0.82
C GLU A 231 4.27 6.40 -0.34
N MET A 232 4.77 6.49 -1.58
CA MET A 232 4.04 6.09 -2.78
C MET A 232 4.79 4.98 -3.50
N THR A 233 4.18 3.80 -3.58
CA THR A 233 4.71 2.64 -4.30
C THR A 233 3.87 2.25 -5.51
N GLY A 234 2.70 2.88 -5.67
CA GLY A 234 1.78 2.68 -6.79
C GLY A 234 0.64 3.69 -6.76
N GLY A 235 -0.29 3.57 -7.71
CA GLY A 235 -1.42 4.48 -7.86
C GLY A 235 -1.11 5.71 -8.72
N SER A 236 -2.07 6.64 -8.79
CA SER A 236 -1.97 7.86 -9.62
C SER A 236 -2.45 9.09 -8.86
N ILE A 237 -1.71 10.20 -9.02
CA ILE A 237 -2.13 11.54 -8.61
C ILE A 237 -2.24 12.36 -9.88
N GLU A 238 -3.44 12.83 -10.22
CA GLU A 238 -3.65 13.42 -11.53
C GLU A 238 -4.66 14.57 -11.54
N ASN A 239 -4.46 15.48 -12.48
CA ASN A 239 -5.39 16.59 -12.72
C ASN A 239 -5.64 17.47 -11.48
N CYS A 240 -4.73 17.44 -10.51
CA CYS A 240 -4.83 18.22 -9.28
C CYS A 240 -4.26 19.63 -9.44
N LYS A 241 -4.73 20.57 -8.60
CA LYS A 241 -4.41 21.99 -8.79
C LYS A 241 -4.10 22.72 -7.49
N ALA A 242 -2.94 23.37 -7.42
CA ALA A 242 -2.61 24.33 -6.35
C ALA A 242 -2.78 25.77 -6.85
N ILE A 243 -3.75 26.50 -6.29
CA ILE A 243 -4.00 27.89 -6.63
C ILE A 243 -3.18 28.80 -5.73
N GLY A 244 -3.32 28.64 -4.43
CA GLY A 244 -2.63 29.43 -3.40
C GLY A 244 -3.14 30.84 -3.26
N ALA A 245 -2.86 31.42 -2.10
CA ALA A 245 -3.08 32.85 -1.88
C ALA A 245 -2.28 33.66 -2.93
N PHE A 246 -2.89 34.69 -3.50
CA PHE A 246 -2.28 35.55 -4.51
C PHE A 246 -1.75 34.81 -5.76
N HIS A 247 -2.28 33.63 -6.07
CA HIS A 247 -1.84 32.80 -7.19
C HIS A 247 -0.39 32.28 -7.07
N GLU A 248 0.06 31.96 -5.85
CA GLU A 248 1.39 31.42 -5.55
C GLU A 248 1.34 29.96 -5.12
N GLY A 249 0.28 29.22 -5.47
CA GLY A 249 0.10 27.81 -5.12
C GLY A 249 1.25 26.93 -5.61
N LYS A 250 1.73 26.05 -4.76
CA LYS A 250 2.87 25.16 -5.00
C LYS A 250 2.47 23.70 -4.81
N GLY A 251 3.07 22.80 -5.62
CA GLY A 251 2.77 21.40 -5.55
C GLY A 251 1.37 21.07 -6.06
N GLY A 252 1.11 21.22 -7.36
CA GLY A 252 -0.20 20.91 -7.95
C GLY A 252 -0.62 19.47 -7.65
N GLY A 253 0.28 18.52 -7.85
CA GLY A 253 0.12 17.14 -7.39
C GLY A 253 0.46 17.00 -5.91
N VAL A 254 1.73 17.25 -5.54
CA VAL A 254 2.23 17.05 -4.17
C VAL A 254 3.08 18.26 -3.73
N TYR A 255 2.78 18.79 -2.55
CA TYR A 255 3.68 19.67 -1.82
C TYR A 255 4.35 18.89 -0.70
N VAL A 256 5.68 18.99 -0.60
CA VAL A 256 6.49 18.26 0.38
C VAL A 256 7.12 19.26 1.34
N GLY A 257 6.60 19.34 2.57
CA GLY A 257 7.21 20.06 3.69
C GLY A 257 7.94 19.14 4.66
N GLY A 258 7.65 17.84 4.62
CA GLY A 258 8.23 16.79 5.46
C GLY A 258 9.02 15.76 4.65
N THR A 259 8.62 14.49 4.71
CA THR A 259 9.29 13.39 4.00
C THR A 259 8.38 12.79 2.93
N PHE A 260 8.89 12.65 1.73
CA PHE A 260 8.22 11.98 0.63
C PHE A 260 9.14 10.95 -0.02
N SER A 261 8.63 9.75 -0.25
CA SER A 261 9.31 8.73 -1.06
C SER A 261 8.37 8.19 -2.13
N MET A 262 8.84 8.14 -3.37
CA MET A 262 8.11 7.57 -4.50
C MET A 262 8.97 6.52 -5.17
N THR A 263 8.53 5.26 -5.12
CA THR A 263 9.22 4.12 -5.74
C THR A 263 8.38 3.46 -6.83
N GLY A 264 7.20 4.01 -7.10
CA GLY A 264 6.28 3.59 -8.17
C GLY A 264 5.06 4.48 -8.21
N GLY A 265 4.19 4.24 -9.18
CA GLY A 265 3.01 5.07 -9.47
C GLY A 265 3.33 6.26 -10.38
N GLU A 266 2.37 7.17 -10.52
CA GLU A 266 2.49 8.32 -11.43
C GLU A 266 1.89 9.61 -10.88
N ILE A 267 2.49 10.75 -11.22
CA ILE A 267 1.98 12.09 -10.94
C ILE A 267 1.88 12.83 -12.27
N LYS A 268 0.68 13.11 -12.73
CA LYS A 268 0.50 13.63 -14.09
C LYS A 268 -0.59 14.70 -14.22
N ASN A 269 -0.41 15.56 -15.21
CA ASN A 269 -1.40 16.57 -15.60
C ASN A 269 -1.85 17.50 -14.46
N CYS A 270 -1.02 17.66 -13.45
CA CYS A 270 -1.29 18.57 -12.34
C CYS A 270 -0.87 19.99 -12.71
N THR A 271 -1.44 20.99 -12.02
CA THR A 271 -1.21 22.39 -12.29
C THR A 271 -0.92 23.16 -11.01
N ALA A 272 0.05 24.06 -11.03
CA ALA A 272 0.30 25.02 -9.97
C ALA A 272 0.32 26.46 -10.53
N TYR A 273 -0.18 27.41 -9.74
CA TYR A 273 -0.07 28.82 -10.11
C TYR A 273 1.34 29.36 -9.83
N GLY A 274 1.98 28.89 -8.77
CA GLY A 274 3.36 29.21 -8.42
C GLY A 274 4.37 28.27 -9.09
N SER A 275 4.76 27.18 -8.42
CA SER A 275 5.80 26.26 -8.89
C SER A 275 5.59 24.83 -8.40
N GLY A 276 6.32 23.88 -9.04
CA GLY A 276 6.22 22.45 -8.74
C GLY A 276 4.86 21.90 -9.10
N ALA A 277 4.42 22.08 -10.34
CA ALA A 277 3.08 21.64 -10.76
C ALA A 277 2.85 20.15 -10.51
N GLY A 278 3.87 19.29 -10.73
CA GLY A 278 3.85 17.91 -10.28
C GLY A 278 4.16 17.82 -8.79
N ILE A 279 5.41 18.17 -8.42
CA ILE A 279 5.92 18.11 -7.06
C ILE A 279 6.65 19.40 -6.73
N TYR A 280 6.38 19.94 -5.55
CA TYR A 280 7.19 21.00 -4.93
C TYR A 280 7.82 20.45 -3.64
N VAL A 281 9.14 20.56 -3.52
CA VAL A 281 9.89 20.18 -2.31
C VAL A 281 10.38 21.44 -1.61
N ALA A 282 9.89 21.70 -0.41
CA ALA A 282 10.28 22.87 0.38
C ALA A 282 11.70 22.76 0.94
N ASP A 283 12.29 23.88 1.30
CA ASP A 283 13.59 23.92 1.96
C ASP A 283 13.55 23.13 3.27
N GLY A 284 14.54 22.26 3.47
CA GLY A 284 14.63 21.38 4.64
C GLY A 284 13.76 20.11 4.57
N ALA A 285 12.87 19.99 3.58
CA ALA A 285 12.11 18.76 3.34
C ALA A 285 12.97 17.68 2.64
N THR A 286 12.54 16.45 2.71
CA THR A 286 13.22 15.33 2.06
C THR A 286 12.31 14.68 1.02
N ALA A 287 12.75 14.65 -0.24
CA ALA A 287 12.09 13.86 -1.28
C ALA A 287 13.08 12.85 -1.88
N THR A 288 12.63 11.60 -2.00
CA THR A 288 13.38 10.51 -2.64
C THR A 288 12.51 9.93 -3.75
N LEU A 289 12.95 10.10 -5.00
CA LEU A 289 12.23 9.67 -6.19
C LEU A 289 13.01 8.57 -6.88
N ILE A 290 12.40 7.40 -7.00
CA ILE A 290 13.00 6.22 -7.63
C ILE A 290 11.99 5.69 -8.63
N THR A 291 12.36 5.58 -9.91
CA THR A 291 11.42 5.16 -10.99
C THR A 291 10.11 5.98 -11.03
N ALA A 292 10.19 7.25 -10.65
CA ALA A 292 9.03 8.13 -10.60
C ALA A 292 8.57 8.50 -12.01
N ASN A 293 7.30 8.29 -12.33
CA ASN A 293 6.68 8.77 -13.56
C ASN A 293 5.94 10.10 -13.27
N ILE A 294 6.60 11.22 -13.56
CA ILE A 294 6.08 12.56 -13.28
C ILE A 294 6.05 13.34 -14.58
N THR A 295 4.86 13.48 -15.19
CA THR A 295 4.75 13.93 -16.58
C THR A 295 3.55 14.85 -16.81
N GLY A 296 3.67 15.75 -17.81
CA GLY A 296 2.57 16.60 -18.24
C GLY A 296 2.08 17.62 -17.22
N ASN A 297 2.85 17.84 -16.15
CA ASN A 297 2.49 18.82 -15.12
C ASN A 297 2.92 20.22 -15.56
N THR A 298 2.03 21.19 -15.44
CA THR A 298 2.25 22.52 -16.05
C THR A 298 1.99 23.65 -15.09
N LYS A 299 2.85 24.65 -15.13
CA LYS A 299 2.63 25.92 -14.44
C LYS A 299 1.54 26.73 -15.15
N THR A 300 0.70 27.42 -14.40
CA THR A 300 -0.28 28.36 -14.97
C THR A 300 0.45 29.47 -15.74
N GLY A 301 0.08 29.67 -16.98
CA GLY A 301 0.79 30.58 -17.90
C GLY A 301 1.72 29.85 -18.88
N GLY A 302 1.87 28.54 -18.76
CA GLY A 302 2.56 27.66 -19.71
C GLY A 302 3.93 27.22 -19.24
N GLY A 303 4.39 26.12 -19.81
CA GLY A 303 5.65 25.46 -19.49
C GLY A 303 5.47 24.25 -18.59
N GLU A 304 6.28 23.23 -18.87
CA GLU A 304 6.36 22.02 -18.05
C GLU A 304 7.06 22.35 -16.71
N ASP A 305 6.47 21.89 -15.60
CA ASP A 305 7.00 22.10 -14.25
C ASP A 305 6.73 20.85 -13.41
N ASN A 306 7.41 19.76 -13.76
CA ASN A 306 7.19 18.48 -13.12
C ASN A 306 7.69 18.46 -11.68
N ILE A 307 8.86 19.06 -11.41
CA ILE A 307 9.47 19.10 -10.07
C ILE A 307 10.15 20.43 -9.84
N THR A 308 9.84 21.09 -8.74
CA THR A 308 10.58 22.24 -8.22
C THR A 308 11.07 21.94 -6.81
N ALA A 309 12.36 22.00 -6.56
CA ALA A 309 13.00 21.70 -5.29
C ALA A 309 14.15 22.67 -4.99
N PRO A 310 13.88 23.85 -4.39
CA PRO A 310 14.93 24.85 -4.09
C PRO A 310 16.06 24.32 -3.22
N GLY A 311 15.77 23.45 -2.24
CA GLY A 311 16.75 22.79 -1.37
C GLY A 311 17.35 21.52 -1.97
N GLY A 312 16.97 21.15 -3.21
CA GLY A 312 17.34 19.91 -3.85
C GLY A 312 16.41 18.76 -3.45
N TYR A 313 16.42 17.72 -4.25
CA TYR A 313 15.80 16.43 -3.96
C TYR A 313 16.77 15.33 -4.36
N LYS A 314 16.60 14.16 -3.79
CA LYS A 314 17.37 13.00 -4.23
C LYS A 314 16.60 12.35 -5.37
N GLU A 315 16.93 12.73 -6.60
CA GLU A 315 16.63 11.88 -7.74
C GLU A 315 17.63 10.73 -7.68
N TYR A 316 17.12 9.54 -7.63
CA TYR A 316 17.95 8.40 -7.90
C TYR A 316 18.01 8.25 -9.43
N GLU A 317 18.96 8.95 -10.03
CA GLU A 317 19.59 8.38 -11.21
C GLU A 317 20.37 7.16 -10.73
N PRO A 318 20.13 5.97 -11.28
CA PRO A 318 21.10 4.90 -11.08
C PRO A 318 22.47 5.50 -11.46
N PRO A 319 23.51 5.37 -10.62
CA PRO A 319 24.79 5.97 -10.93
C PRO A 319 25.15 5.57 -12.34
N VAL A 320 25.23 6.55 -13.24
CA VAL A 320 26.00 6.44 -14.47
C VAL A 320 27.47 6.55 -14.07
N ASP A 321 27.92 5.66 -13.21
CA ASP A 321 29.33 5.39 -13.13
C ASP A 321 29.73 4.80 -14.48
N PRO A 322 30.81 5.31 -15.07
CA PRO A 322 31.38 4.69 -16.25
C PRO A 322 31.66 3.24 -15.86
N ILE A 323 30.78 2.36 -16.33
CA ILE A 323 30.76 0.92 -16.25
C ILE A 323 31.94 0.39 -15.40
N ASP A 324 31.70 0.20 -14.08
CA ASP A 324 32.50 -0.72 -13.32
C ASP A 324 32.08 -2.11 -13.82
N PRO A 325 32.95 -2.83 -14.56
CA PRO A 325 32.61 -4.11 -15.14
C PRO A 325 32.31 -5.18 -14.10
N ASP A 326 32.54 -4.92 -12.80
CA ASP A 326 32.37 -5.85 -11.69
C ASP A 326 31.05 -5.69 -10.90
N TYR A 327 30.15 -4.75 -11.28
CA TYR A 327 28.84 -4.60 -10.66
C TYR A 327 27.70 -4.69 -11.69
N PRO A 328 27.06 -5.85 -11.82
CA PRO A 328 25.89 -5.97 -12.69
C PRO A 328 24.70 -5.17 -12.11
N LEU A 329 24.27 -4.16 -12.86
CA LEU A 329 23.02 -3.44 -12.67
C LEU A 329 21.87 -4.45 -12.66
N ILE A 330 21.21 -4.65 -11.53
CA ILE A 330 19.93 -5.33 -11.48
C ILE A 330 18.87 -4.33 -11.96
N SER A 331 18.73 -4.21 -13.26
CA SER A 331 17.60 -3.50 -13.84
C SER A 331 16.38 -4.41 -13.80
N ILE A 332 15.30 -3.95 -13.19
CA ILE A 332 13.97 -4.51 -13.37
C ILE A 332 13.46 -4.02 -14.74
N LEU A 333 14.07 -4.49 -15.82
CA LEU A 333 13.55 -4.38 -17.17
C LEU A 333 13.26 -5.80 -17.67
N PRO A 334 12.21 -6.03 -18.49
CA PRO A 334 11.99 -7.33 -19.07
C PRO A 334 13.23 -7.73 -19.86
N ALA A 335 13.76 -8.89 -19.53
CA ALA A 335 15.05 -9.40 -19.94
C ALA A 335 15.25 -9.34 -21.47
N LEU A 336 16.19 -8.51 -21.90
CA LEU A 336 17.08 -8.93 -22.97
C LEU A 336 17.81 -10.16 -22.43
N ALA A 337 17.74 -11.29 -23.12
CA ALA A 337 18.28 -12.56 -22.68
C ALA A 337 19.70 -12.38 -22.12
N LYS A 338 19.83 -12.43 -20.79
CA LYS A 338 21.15 -12.46 -20.17
C LYS A 338 21.78 -13.82 -20.45
N ASP A 339 22.96 -13.82 -21.01
CA ASP A 339 23.73 -15.05 -21.09
C ASP A 339 23.89 -15.61 -19.67
N PHE A 340 23.56 -16.90 -19.50
CA PHE A 340 23.65 -17.57 -18.22
C PHE A 340 25.14 -17.81 -17.90
N PRO A 341 25.75 -17.10 -16.91
CA PRO A 341 27.21 -17.01 -16.79
C PRO A 341 27.84 -18.12 -15.98
N PHE A 342 27.04 -18.91 -15.22
CA PHE A 342 27.56 -19.78 -14.19
C PHE A 342 28.12 -21.08 -14.75
N THR A 343 29.42 -21.31 -14.52
CA THR A 343 30.12 -22.51 -14.97
C THR A 343 29.94 -23.70 -14.04
N ASP A 344 29.53 -23.45 -12.80
CA ASP A 344 29.23 -24.46 -11.76
C ASP A 344 27.76 -24.91 -11.76
N VAL A 345 27.00 -24.54 -12.81
CA VAL A 345 25.60 -24.96 -13.03
C VAL A 345 25.45 -25.40 -14.47
N THR A 346 25.27 -26.71 -14.67
CA THR A 346 25.20 -27.32 -15.99
C THR A 346 23.76 -27.74 -16.33
N SER A 347 23.44 -27.87 -17.62
CA SER A 347 22.09 -28.23 -18.08
C SER A 347 21.63 -29.64 -17.62
N THR A 348 22.52 -30.44 -17.06
CA THR A 348 22.23 -31.76 -16.50
C THR A 348 21.89 -31.72 -15.01
N ASP A 349 22.10 -30.59 -14.34
CA ASP A 349 21.79 -30.43 -12.93
C ASP A 349 20.30 -30.32 -12.71
N TRP A 350 19.76 -30.96 -11.69
CA TRP A 350 18.35 -30.98 -11.39
C TRP A 350 17.78 -29.57 -11.10
N PHE A 351 18.62 -28.65 -10.68
CA PHE A 351 18.28 -27.27 -10.34
C PHE A 351 18.56 -26.27 -11.48
N TYR A 352 19.03 -26.72 -12.66
CA TYR A 352 19.45 -25.82 -13.76
C TYR A 352 18.38 -24.81 -14.13
N SER A 353 17.16 -25.28 -14.43
CA SER A 353 16.04 -24.41 -14.80
C SER A 353 15.64 -23.45 -13.70
N ASP A 354 15.73 -23.90 -12.45
CA ASP A 354 15.37 -23.11 -11.28
C ASP A 354 16.39 -22.00 -11.01
N VAL A 355 17.67 -22.31 -11.10
CA VAL A 355 18.76 -21.33 -10.97
C VAL A 355 18.70 -20.32 -12.10
N LYS A 356 18.46 -20.79 -13.34
CA LYS A 356 18.31 -19.92 -14.49
C LYS A 356 17.14 -18.95 -14.31
N TYR A 357 15.97 -19.44 -13.89
CA TYR A 357 14.82 -18.61 -13.58
C TYR A 357 15.13 -17.57 -12.49
N ALA A 358 15.71 -18.01 -11.36
CA ALA A 358 16.02 -17.12 -10.25
C ALA A 358 17.04 -16.03 -10.64
N TYR A 359 17.98 -16.34 -11.53
CA TYR A 359 18.95 -15.39 -12.07
C TYR A 359 18.31 -14.43 -13.07
N GLU A 360 17.58 -14.94 -14.06
CA GLU A 360 16.94 -14.13 -15.11
C GLU A 360 15.87 -13.19 -14.54
N THR A 361 15.16 -13.60 -13.50
CA THR A 361 14.18 -12.76 -12.78
C THR A 361 14.78 -11.85 -11.72
N GLY A 362 16.11 -11.93 -11.49
CA GLY A 362 16.80 -11.11 -10.50
C GLY A 362 16.53 -11.49 -9.04
N LEU A 363 15.86 -12.61 -8.78
CA LEU A 363 15.61 -13.12 -7.42
C LEU A 363 16.91 -13.51 -6.72
N MET A 364 17.84 -14.11 -7.48
CA MET A 364 19.15 -14.50 -6.96
C MET A 364 20.26 -14.09 -7.95
N THR A 365 21.42 -13.78 -7.40
CA THR A 365 22.65 -13.50 -8.15
C THR A 365 23.69 -14.58 -7.89
N GLY A 366 24.78 -14.60 -8.67
CA GLY A 366 25.94 -15.43 -8.39
C GLY A 366 26.64 -15.01 -7.09
N THR A 367 27.52 -15.87 -6.62
CA THR A 367 28.50 -15.57 -5.56
C THR A 367 29.79 -14.99 -6.14
N ALA A 368 30.01 -15.20 -7.44
CA ALA A 368 31.02 -14.58 -8.27
C ALA A 368 30.45 -14.36 -9.68
N ALA A 369 31.22 -13.73 -10.56
CA ALA A 369 30.77 -13.42 -11.92
C ALA A 369 30.38 -14.68 -12.72
N ASP A 370 31.05 -15.78 -12.51
CA ASP A 370 30.90 -17.06 -13.19
C ASP A 370 30.50 -18.24 -12.29
N ALA A 371 30.15 -17.97 -11.02
CA ALA A 371 29.79 -18.99 -10.03
C ALA A 371 28.49 -18.66 -9.30
N PHE A 372 27.58 -19.65 -9.27
CA PHE A 372 26.35 -19.59 -8.49
C PHE A 372 26.49 -20.16 -7.08
N SER A 373 27.41 -21.12 -6.89
CA SER A 373 27.62 -21.88 -5.66
C SER A 373 26.35 -22.63 -5.19
N PRO A 374 25.80 -23.56 -5.98
CA PRO A 374 24.48 -24.15 -5.74
C PRO A 374 24.37 -24.89 -4.40
N GLU A 375 25.46 -25.51 -3.92
CA GLU A 375 25.51 -26.26 -2.67
C GLU A 375 25.84 -25.39 -1.44
N ALA A 376 26.13 -24.12 -1.62
CA ALA A 376 26.41 -23.22 -0.51
C ALA A 376 25.14 -23.02 0.36
N PRO A 377 25.29 -22.95 1.70
CA PRO A 377 24.16 -22.74 2.60
C PRO A 377 23.52 -21.37 2.39
N VAL A 378 22.22 -21.33 2.50
CA VAL A 378 21.45 -20.09 2.53
C VAL A 378 21.35 -19.61 3.96
N THR A 379 21.58 -18.30 4.18
CA THR A 379 21.38 -17.68 5.50
C THR A 379 19.97 -17.09 5.64
N ARG A 380 19.53 -16.89 6.89
CA ARG A 380 18.26 -16.23 7.19
C ARG A 380 18.19 -14.83 6.57
N GLY A 381 19.29 -14.08 6.64
CA GLY A 381 19.41 -12.74 6.04
C GLY A 381 19.24 -12.75 4.52
N MET A 382 19.74 -13.77 3.81
CA MET A 382 19.52 -13.92 2.37
C MET A 382 18.03 -14.04 2.03
N VAL A 383 17.30 -14.90 2.73
CA VAL A 383 15.85 -15.09 2.50
C VAL A 383 15.09 -13.78 2.76
N MET A 384 15.32 -13.16 3.93
CA MET A 384 14.67 -11.89 4.28
C MET A 384 14.96 -10.79 3.25
N THR A 385 16.20 -10.71 2.77
CA THR A 385 16.64 -9.73 1.77
C THR A 385 16.00 -9.98 0.40
N ILE A 386 15.89 -11.23 -0.04
CA ILE A 386 15.23 -11.57 -1.32
C ILE A 386 13.75 -11.20 -1.28
N LEU A 387 13.04 -11.56 -0.21
CA LEU A 387 11.63 -11.23 -0.06
C LEU A 387 11.41 -9.71 0.05
N ALA A 388 12.26 -9.00 0.78
CA ALA A 388 12.21 -7.55 0.90
C ALA A 388 12.44 -6.86 -0.47
N ARG A 389 13.44 -7.32 -1.24
CA ARG A 389 13.67 -6.81 -2.61
C ARG A 389 12.50 -7.05 -3.54
N ARG A 390 11.82 -8.18 -3.40
CA ARG A 390 10.61 -8.48 -4.17
C ARG A 390 9.48 -7.50 -3.88
N GLU A 391 9.46 -6.92 -2.69
CA GLU A 391 8.54 -5.86 -2.26
C GLU A 391 9.08 -4.44 -2.54
N GLY A 392 10.12 -4.33 -3.35
CA GLY A 392 10.72 -3.04 -3.72
C GLY A 392 11.62 -2.41 -2.65
N ILE A 393 11.92 -3.13 -1.55
CA ILE A 393 12.79 -2.61 -0.50
C ILE A 393 14.24 -2.60 -0.98
N ARG A 394 14.87 -1.46 -0.95
CA ARG A 394 16.28 -1.33 -1.29
C ARG A 394 17.14 -1.86 -0.16
N THR A 395 18.00 -2.82 -0.49
CA THR A 395 18.89 -3.49 0.48
C THR A 395 20.36 -3.24 0.18
N ASP A 396 20.68 -2.63 -0.93
CA ASP A 396 22.00 -2.44 -1.50
C ASP A 396 22.86 -1.35 -0.80
N ARG A 397 22.23 -0.48 0.02
CA ARG A 397 22.88 0.64 0.70
C ARG A 397 23.13 0.43 2.19
N TYR A 398 22.82 -0.74 2.70
CA TYR A 398 22.88 -1.02 4.12
C TYR A 398 24.15 -1.80 4.47
N THR A 399 24.76 -1.42 5.58
CA THR A 399 25.85 -2.18 6.19
C THR A 399 25.40 -2.56 7.60
N PRO A 400 25.27 -3.86 7.88
CA PRO A 400 25.46 -4.99 6.97
C PRO A 400 24.36 -5.09 5.89
N TRP A 401 24.65 -5.71 4.75
CA TRP A 401 23.80 -5.78 3.55
C TRP A 401 22.40 -6.34 3.79
N TYR A 402 22.23 -7.16 4.81
CA TYR A 402 20.93 -7.77 5.19
C TYR A 402 20.08 -6.89 6.11
N ALA A 403 20.61 -5.76 6.62
CA ALA A 403 19.92 -4.97 7.65
C ALA A 403 18.51 -4.55 7.24
N ALA A 404 18.35 -3.94 6.07
CA ALA A 404 17.04 -3.53 5.57
C ALA A 404 16.08 -4.71 5.37
N GLY A 405 16.60 -5.85 4.87
CA GLY A 405 15.80 -7.07 4.73
C GLY A 405 15.32 -7.61 6.08
N CYS A 406 16.18 -7.56 7.10
CA CYS A 406 15.81 -7.99 8.46
C CYS A 406 14.77 -7.08 9.10
N GLU A 407 14.92 -5.75 8.97
CA GLU A 407 13.96 -4.76 9.48
C GLU A 407 12.61 -4.92 8.80
N TRP A 408 12.60 -5.03 7.47
CA TRP A 408 11.38 -5.26 6.71
C TRP A 408 10.69 -6.58 7.13
N ALA A 409 11.43 -7.67 7.21
CA ALA A 409 10.88 -8.97 7.56
C ALA A 409 10.29 -8.99 8.99
N LYS A 410 10.93 -8.27 9.93
CA LYS A 410 10.43 -8.08 11.28
C LYS A 410 9.15 -7.25 11.31
N ALA A 411 9.13 -6.12 10.61
CA ALA A 411 7.98 -5.23 10.54
C ALA A 411 6.74 -5.90 9.94
N ASN A 412 6.94 -6.84 9.01
CA ASN A 412 5.86 -7.57 8.33
C ASN A 412 5.59 -8.98 8.92
N GLY A 413 6.17 -9.30 10.07
CA GLY A 413 5.93 -10.58 10.75
C GLY A 413 6.45 -11.83 10.00
N ILE A 414 7.33 -11.64 9.00
CA ILE A 414 7.94 -12.74 8.23
C ILE A 414 8.96 -13.50 9.08
N SER A 415 9.77 -12.75 9.83
CA SER A 415 10.81 -13.24 10.73
C SER A 415 10.97 -12.28 11.91
N ASP A 416 11.59 -12.74 12.98
CA ASP A 416 11.99 -11.89 14.11
C ASP A 416 13.22 -11.01 13.81
N GLY A 417 13.82 -11.19 12.62
CA GLY A 417 15.04 -10.49 12.20
C GLY A 417 16.32 -10.96 12.91
N SER A 418 16.24 -11.94 13.81
CA SER A 418 17.38 -12.42 14.57
C SER A 418 18.30 -13.35 13.74
N ASN A 419 19.57 -13.41 14.15
CA ASN A 419 20.59 -14.32 13.59
C ASN A 419 20.64 -14.34 12.05
N PRO A 420 20.79 -13.20 11.37
CA PRO A 420 20.70 -13.12 9.91
C PRO A 420 21.80 -13.92 9.19
N GLU A 421 22.95 -14.11 9.81
CA GLU A 421 24.08 -14.86 9.23
C GLU A 421 23.96 -16.38 9.47
N ALA A 422 23.06 -16.82 10.34
CA ALA A 422 22.86 -18.24 10.59
C ALA A 422 22.25 -18.92 9.37
N PRO A 423 22.69 -20.15 9.03
CA PRO A 423 22.04 -20.97 8.02
C PRO A 423 20.56 -21.18 8.32
N VAL A 424 19.74 -21.11 7.30
CA VAL A 424 18.29 -21.36 7.42
C VAL A 424 18.00 -22.83 7.21
N THR A 425 17.17 -23.43 8.09
CA THR A 425 16.67 -24.78 7.87
C THR A 425 15.52 -24.78 6.88
N ARG A 426 15.21 -25.94 6.29
CA ARG A 426 14.13 -26.10 5.32
C ARG A 426 12.77 -25.76 5.93
N GLU A 427 12.51 -26.14 7.20
CA GLU A 427 11.29 -25.76 7.90
C GLU A 427 11.20 -24.26 8.21
N GLN A 428 12.33 -23.62 8.56
CA GLN A 428 12.38 -22.16 8.77
C GLN A 428 12.11 -21.40 7.48
N LEU A 429 12.69 -21.88 6.35
CA LEU A 429 12.42 -21.31 5.04
C LEU A 429 10.95 -21.42 4.66
N ALA A 430 10.34 -22.59 4.87
CA ALA A 430 8.90 -22.80 4.65
C ALA A 430 8.07 -21.84 5.52
N ALA A 431 8.43 -21.67 6.79
CA ALA A 431 7.72 -20.77 7.71
C ALA A 431 7.81 -19.29 7.28
N MET A 432 8.96 -18.86 6.75
CA MET A 432 9.11 -17.50 6.20
C MET A 432 8.24 -17.30 4.96
N LEU A 433 8.22 -18.26 4.03
CA LEU A 433 7.40 -18.18 2.82
C LEU A 433 5.90 -18.27 3.12
N TYR A 434 5.49 -19.07 4.08
CA TYR A 434 4.12 -19.14 4.53
C TYR A 434 3.60 -17.81 5.07
N ARG A 435 4.40 -17.16 5.91
CA ARG A 435 4.06 -15.81 6.43
C ARG A 435 4.08 -14.75 5.33
N TYR A 436 5.00 -14.87 4.37
CA TYR A 436 5.01 -14.00 3.20
C TYR A 436 3.78 -14.23 2.31
N ALA A 437 3.34 -15.48 2.13
CA ALA A 437 2.11 -15.80 1.42
C ALA A 437 0.87 -15.21 2.14
N ALA A 438 0.84 -15.26 3.48
CA ALA A 438 -0.17 -14.60 4.31
C ALA A 438 -0.19 -13.08 4.06
N LEU A 439 0.98 -12.43 4.08
CA LEU A 439 1.11 -11.00 3.79
C LEU A 439 0.57 -10.65 2.41
N LYS A 440 0.72 -11.55 1.43
CA LYS A 440 0.22 -11.37 0.05
C LYS A 440 -1.23 -11.80 -0.14
N GLY A 441 -1.94 -12.18 0.93
CA GLY A 441 -3.33 -12.61 0.85
C GLY A 441 -3.56 -13.92 0.07
N ARG A 442 -2.53 -14.77 -0.06
CA ARG A 442 -2.68 -16.08 -0.72
C ARG A 442 -3.49 -17.04 0.17
N ASP A 443 -4.16 -17.99 -0.46
CA ASP A 443 -4.80 -19.08 0.27
C ASP A 443 -3.73 -19.88 1.02
N LEU A 444 -3.95 -20.02 2.31
CA LEU A 444 -3.07 -20.73 3.23
C LEU A 444 -3.69 -22.03 3.73
N THR A 445 -4.73 -22.52 3.07
CA THR A 445 -5.36 -23.78 3.42
C THR A 445 -4.29 -24.86 3.48
N ALA A 446 -4.12 -25.44 4.66
CA ALA A 446 -3.11 -26.47 4.87
C ALA A 446 -3.43 -27.67 3.97
N GLY A 447 -2.41 -28.19 3.29
CA GLY A 447 -2.51 -29.48 2.63
C GLY A 447 -2.82 -30.60 3.63
N GLU A 448 -3.07 -31.78 3.13
CA GLU A 448 -3.25 -32.98 3.95
C GLU A 448 -2.00 -33.30 4.81
N ASN A 449 -2.10 -34.29 5.68
CA ASN A 449 -1.01 -34.75 6.52
C ASN A 449 0.30 -34.95 5.73
N LEU A 450 1.42 -34.58 6.34
CA LEU A 450 2.75 -34.79 5.75
C LEU A 450 3.04 -36.27 5.61
N ASN A 451 3.06 -36.79 4.38
CA ASN A 451 3.33 -38.20 4.07
C ASN A 451 4.83 -38.42 3.80
N PHE A 452 5.68 -38.10 4.79
CA PHE A 452 7.13 -38.24 4.73
C PHE A 452 7.62 -39.09 5.90
N THR A 453 8.70 -39.84 5.69
CA THR A 453 9.25 -40.78 6.69
C THR A 453 9.76 -40.07 7.94
N ASP A 454 10.09 -38.81 7.85
CA ASP A 454 10.62 -37.90 8.88
C ASP A 454 9.64 -36.79 9.28
N ALA A 455 8.34 -36.98 9.04
CA ALA A 455 7.32 -36.00 9.41
C ALA A 455 7.28 -35.74 10.93
N SER A 456 7.72 -36.67 11.77
CA SER A 456 7.84 -36.50 13.22
C SER A 456 8.93 -35.52 13.65
N ASP A 457 9.89 -35.23 12.78
CA ASP A 457 11.02 -34.34 13.08
C ASP A 457 10.67 -32.86 12.81
N VAL A 458 9.45 -32.62 12.31
CA VAL A 458 8.95 -31.26 12.05
C VAL A 458 8.61 -30.56 13.37
N SER A 459 9.17 -29.37 13.55
CA SER A 459 8.85 -28.52 14.70
C SER A 459 7.39 -28.07 14.65
N ALA A 460 6.72 -28.00 15.81
CA ALA A 460 5.31 -27.64 15.91
C ALA A 460 4.97 -26.29 15.23
N TYR A 461 5.85 -25.30 15.32
CA TYR A 461 5.65 -23.97 14.71
C TYR A 461 5.67 -24.02 13.17
N ALA A 462 6.36 -24.99 12.57
CA ALA A 462 6.56 -25.09 11.13
C ALA A 462 5.56 -26.03 10.45
N LEU A 463 4.82 -26.81 11.22
CA LEU A 463 3.89 -27.83 10.70
C LEU A 463 2.87 -27.24 9.71
N PRO A 464 2.13 -26.15 10.02
CA PRO A 464 1.18 -25.58 9.06
C PRO A 464 1.87 -25.08 7.79
N ALA A 465 3.06 -24.50 7.93
CA ALA A 465 3.82 -23.98 6.79
C ALA A 465 4.32 -25.08 5.85
N LEU A 466 4.77 -26.21 6.41
CA LEU A 466 5.21 -27.36 5.62
C LEU A 466 4.03 -28.10 4.97
N GLN A 467 2.90 -28.23 5.66
CA GLN A 467 1.67 -28.78 5.08
C GLN A 467 1.21 -27.94 3.87
N TRP A 468 1.18 -26.64 4.02
CA TRP A 468 0.87 -25.71 2.93
C TRP A 468 1.90 -25.79 1.80
N ALA A 469 3.19 -25.67 2.10
CA ALA A 469 4.23 -25.64 1.08
C ALA A 469 4.35 -26.95 0.28
N THR A 470 4.04 -28.08 0.90
CA THR A 470 4.01 -29.39 0.23
C THR A 470 2.72 -29.59 -0.56
N GLY A 471 1.58 -29.14 -0.05
CA GLY A 471 0.30 -29.13 -0.76
C GLY A 471 0.37 -28.31 -2.05
N GLU A 472 0.94 -27.12 -1.98
CA GLU A 472 1.19 -26.23 -3.13
C GLU A 472 2.39 -26.67 -4.00
N LYS A 473 3.05 -27.75 -3.66
CA LYS A 473 4.26 -28.27 -4.37
C LYS A 473 5.42 -27.28 -4.42
N ILE A 474 5.42 -26.29 -3.56
CA ILE A 474 6.50 -25.29 -3.42
C ILE A 474 7.74 -25.99 -2.82
N LEU A 475 7.53 -26.82 -1.80
CA LEU A 475 8.57 -27.59 -1.17
C LEU A 475 8.28 -29.11 -1.36
N THR A 476 9.25 -29.82 -1.90
CA THR A 476 9.17 -31.26 -2.15
C THR A 476 10.20 -32.00 -1.33
N GLY A 477 9.89 -33.24 -0.94
CA GLY A 477 10.85 -34.14 -0.31
C GLY A 477 11.82 -34.79 -1.32
N SER A 478 12.80 -35.47 -0.79
CA SER A 478 13.73 -36.30 -1.56
C SER A 478 13.80 -37.67 -0.92
N ASN A 479 13.73 -38.74 -1.72
CA ASN A 479 13.75 -40.15 -1.25
C ASN A 479 12.73 -40.47 -0.13
N GLY A 480 11.55 -39.83 -0.18
CA GLY A 480 10.50 -40.03 0.82
C GLY A 480 10.70 -39.28 2.15
N ALA A 481 11.73 -38.45 2.26
CA ALA A 481 12.02 -37.61 3.42
C ALA A 481 11.90 -36.11 3.08
N LEU A 482 11.44 -35.32 4.04
CA LEU A 482 11.30 -33.85 3.93
C LEU A 482 12.58 -33.13 4.35
N ASN A 483 13.34 -33.72 5.27
CA ASN A 483 14.54 -33.19 5.88
C ASN A 483 14.33 -31.80 6.51
N PRO A 484 13.37 -31.62 7.44
CA PRO A 484 12.94 -30.31 7.92
C PRO A 484 14.05 -29.54 8.62
N GLN A 485 14.92 -30.22 9.35
CA GLN A 485 16.05 -29.64 10.10
C GLN A 485 17.33 -29.44 9.27
N ALA A 486 17.36 -29.97 8.04
CA ALA A 486 18.53 -29.78 7.17
C ALA A 486 18.62 -28.33 6.69
N THR A 487 19.85 -27.84 6.57
CA THR A 487 20.16 -26.53 6.00
C THR A 487 19.72 -26.47 4.52
N ALA A 488 19.02 -25.42 4.14
CA ALA A 488 18.68 -25.15 2.74
C ALA A 488 19.93 -24.67 1.99
N THR A 489 20.17 -25.22 0.79
CA THR A 489 21.24 -24.73 -0.11
C THR A 489 20.68 -23.70 -1.07
N ARG A 490 21.55 -23.00 -1.78
CA ARG A 490 21.18 -21.98 -2.78
C ARG A 490 20.40 -22.61 -3.95
N ALA A 491 20.74 -23.84 -4.36
CA ALA A 491 19.95 -24.58 -5.34
C ALA A 491 18.52 -24.88 -4.84
N HIS A 492 18.40 -25.32 -3.57
CA HIS A 492 17.10 -25.52 -2.95
C HIS A 492 16.26 -24.23 -2.90
N LEU A 493 16.88 -23.10 -2.52
CA LEU A 493 16.19 -21.82 -2.49
C LEU A 493 15.73 -21.41 -3.88
N ALA A 494 16.58 -21.53 -4.92
CA ALA A 494 16.21 -21.23 -6.29
C ALA A 494 15.00 -22.03 -6.76
N ALA A 495 14.99 -23.35 -6.49
CA ALA A 495 13.87 -24.22 -6.83
C ALA A 495 12.57 -23.85 -6.10
N ILE A 496 12.66 -23.48 -4.83
CA ILE A 496 11.51 -23.07 -4.03
C ILE A 496 10.97 -21.72 -4.53
N LEU A 497 11.85 -20.75 -4.82
CA LEU A 497 11.47 -19.44 -5.36
C LEU A 497 10.83 -19.56 -6.75
N HIS A 498 11.38 -20.43 -7.61
CA HIS A 498 10.80 -20.68 -8.94
C HIS A 498 9.39 -21.25 -8.83
N ARG A 499 9.16 -22.24 -7.97
CA ARG A 499 7.82 -22.82 -7.77
C ARG A 499 6.84 -21.86 -7.10
N TYR A 500 7.33 -20.94 -6.30
CA TYR A 500 6.50 -19.97 -5.60
C TYR A 500 6.11 -18.76 -6.47
N PHE A 501 7.01 -18.27 -7.33
CA PHE A 501 6.85 -17.05 -8.13
C PHE A 501 6.66 -17.31 -9.64
N GLY A 502 7.00 -18.50 -10.14
CA GLY A 502 6.97 -18.91 -11.55
C GLY A 502 5.65 -19.46 -12.07
#